data_4a64b1811ea9751f557e85f940a31e0e
#
_entry.id   4a64b1811ea9751f557e85f940a31e0e
#
_cell.length_a   1.000
_cell.length_b   1.000
_cell.length_c   1.000
_cell.angle_alpha   90.00
_cell.angle_beta   90.00
_cell.angle_gamma   90.00
#
_symmetry.space_group_name_H-M   'P 1'
#
loop_
_entity.id
_entity.type
_entity.pdbx_description
1 polymer ?
#
loop_
_entity_poly.entity_id
_entity_poly.type
_entity_poly.pdbx_seq_one_letter_code
_entity_poly.pdbx_strand_id
1 'polypeptide(L)'
;LFAGSGALGFEALSRGAAEVAMVEQSSIVARGLKENAQLLGANNATVVNANAMQYLRGTARPFDVVFLDPPFNQGILEQALALLSPWLAPDAKVYAESELNFAPSADWKILKQSRAGQVKFQIMTPIRAEEI
;
A
#
# COMPACT_ATOMS: atom_id res chain seq x y z
N LEU A 1 1.52 2.30 -1.64
CA LEU A 1 0.87 3.61 -1.73
C LEU A 1 1.22 4.47 -0.52
N PHE A 2 1.28 5.80 -0.69
CA PHE A 2 1.64 6.74 0.38
C PHE A 2 3.05 6.47 0.91
N ALA A 3 4.02 6.43 0.00
CA ALA A 3 5.35 5.87 0.28
C ALA A 3 6.16 6.62 1.36
N GLY A 4 6.02 7.95 1.47
CA GLY A 4 6.73 8.73 2.48
C GLY A 4 8.24 8.54 2.39
N SER A 5 8.87 8.08 3.48
CA SER A 5 10.31 7.82 3.52
C SER A 5 10.74 6.60 2.70
N GLY A 6 9.77 5.77 2.26
CA GLY A 6 10.05 4.54 1.54
C GLY A 6 10.44 3.36 2.42
N ALA A 7 10.33 3.48 3.73
CA ALA A 7 10.75 2.43 4.66
C ALA A 7 10.15 1.08 4.34
N LEU A 8 8.85 1.01 4.11
CA LEU A 8 8.16 -0.26 3.80
C LEU A 8 8.60 -0.82 2.45
N GLY A 9 8.72 0.04 1.43
CA GLY A 9 9.13 -0.38 0.09
C GLY A 9 10.57 -0.90 0.06
N PHE A 10 11.50 -0.18 0.67
CA PHE A 10 12.89 -0.59 0.71
C PHE A 10 13.07 -1.84 1.57
N GLU A 11 12.32 -1.99 2.66
CA GLU A 11 12.33 -3.21 3.47
C GLU A 11 11.84 -4.41 2.66
N ALA A 12 10.78 -4.23 1.86
CA ALA A 12 10.28 -5.29 1.00
C ALA A 12 11.35 -5.76 -0.01
N LEU A 13 12.08 -4.82 -0.61
CA LEU A 13 13.18 -5.14 -1.52
C LEU A 13 14.29 -5.90 -0.82
N SER A 14 14.65 -5.49 0.40
CA SER A 14 15.71 -6.16 1.16
C SER A 14 15.31 -7.58 1.55
N ARG A 15 14.02 -7.89 1.61
CA ARG A 15 13.50 -9.22 1.92
C ARG A 15 13.16 -10.04 0.69
N GLY A 16 13.55 -9.59 -0.50
CA GLY A 16 13.48 -10.39 -1.72
C GLY A 16 12.34 -10.07 -2.66
N ALA A 17 11.62 -8.95 -2.49
CA ALA A 17 10.63 -8.54 -3.46
C ALA A 17 11.28 -8.34 -4.83
N ALA A 18 10.65 -8.86 -5.90
CA ALA A 18 11.20 -8.75 -7.26
C ALA A 18 11.08 -7.34 -7.80
N GLU A 19 9.97 -6.65 -7.50
CA GLU A 19 9.71 -5.28 -7.90
C GLU A 19 8.95 -4.57 -6.79
N VAL A 20 9.21 -3.27 -6.61
CA VAL A 20 8.43 -2.41 -5.71
C VAL A 20 8.08 -1.12 -6.43
N ALA A 21 6.81 -0.75 -6.41
CA ALA A 21 6.34 0.55 -6.86
C ALA A 21 5.99 1.39 -5.64
N MET A 22 6.59 2.57 -5.54
CA MET A 22 6.34 3.51 -4.45
C MET A 22 5.63 4.73 -5.01
N VAL A 23 4.43 5.00 -4.54
CA VAL A 23 3.60 6.13 -5.00
C VAL A 23 3.62 7.20 -3.92
N GLU A 24 4.07 8.39 -4.29
CA GLU A 24 4.21 9.52 -3.37
C GLU A 24 3.74 10.81 -4.02
N GLN A 25 2.83 11.53 -3.36
CA GLN A 25 2.24 12.75 -3.89
C GLN A 25 3.20 13.94 -3.83
N SER A 26 4.01 14.06 -2.78
CA SER A 26 4.96 15.15 -2.63
C SER A 26 6.12 15.00 -3.60
N SER A 27 6.33 15.99 -4.47
CA SER A 27 7.43 15.96 -5.44
C SER A 27 8.80 15.99 -4.75
N ILE A 28 8.92 16.69 -3.63
CA ILE A 28 10.16 16.76 -2.85
C ILE A 28 10.47 15.39 -2.25
N VAL A 29 9.47 14.76 -1.62
CA VAL A 29 9.62 13.43 -1.02
C VAL A 29 9.90 12.38 -2.10
N ALA A 30 9.19 12.43 -3.23
CA ALA A 30 9.42 11.51 -4.34
C ALA A 30 10.85 11.62 -4.89
N ARG A 31 11.39 12.84 -4.99
CA ARG A 31 12.79 13.04 -5.40
C ARG A 31 13.75 12.36 -4.41
N GLY A 32 13.51 12.53 -3.11
CA GLY A 32 14.31 11.87 -2.08
C GLY A 32 14.26 10.35 -2.18
N LEU A 33 13.10 9.78 -2.49
CA LEU A 33 12.96 8.34 -2.71
C LEU A 33 13.79 7.88 -3.90
N LYS A 34 13.77 8.63 -5.01
CA LYS A 34 14.57 8.29 -6.21
C LYS A 34 16.06 8.33 -5.90
N GLU A 35 16.51 9.35 -5.17
CA GLU A 35 17.90 9.47 -4.76
C GLU A 35 18.32 8.29 -3.87
N ASN A 36 17.49 7.93 -2.89
CA ASN A 36 17.77 6.81 -2.00
C ASN A 36 17.81 5.48 -2.76
N ALA A 37 16.91 5.29 -3.71
CA ALA A 37 16.92 4.08 -4.56
C ALA A 37 18.23 3.97 -5.34
N GLN A 38 18.73 5.08 -5.88
CA GLN A 38 20.01 5.10 -6.59
C GLN A 38 21.18 4.76 -5.66
N LEU A 39 21.20 5.37 -4.47
CA LEU A 39 22.26 5.15 -3.48
C LEU A 39 22.30 3.68 -3.01
N LEU A 40 21.14 3.04 -2.90
CA LEU A 40 21.03 1.66 -2.47
C LEU A 40 21.22 0.66 -3.63
N GLY A 41 21.35 1.15 -4.87
CA GLY A 41 21.42 0.28 -6.03
C GLY A 41 20.12 -0.49 -6.29
N ALA A 42 18.99 0.06 -5.86
CA ALA A 42 17.68 -0.60 -5.95
C ALA A 42 17.08 -0.43 -7.35
N ASN A 43 17.60 -1.18 -8.33
CA ASN A 43 17.18 -1.08 -9.73
C ASN A 43 15.75 -1.55 -9.97
N ASN A 44 15.19 -2.32 -9.06
CA ASN A 44 13.84 -2.88 -9.12
C ASN A 44 12.82 -2.04 -8.31
N ALA A 45 13.20 -0.84 -7.88
CA ALA A 45 12.29 0.11 -7.27
C ALA A 45 11.88 1.16 -8.30
N THR A 46 10.57 1.40 -8.41
CA THR A 46 9.99 2.46 -9.24
C THR A 46 9.32 3.47 -8.32
N VAL A 47 9.67 4.73 -8.45
CA VAL A 47 9.02 5.80 -7.68
C VAL A 47 8.11 6.59 -8.61
N VAL A 48 6.83 6.68 -8.26
CA VAL A 48 5.82 7.41 -9.01
C VAL A 48 5.39 8.62 -8.20
N ASN A 49 5.61 9.81 -8.76
CA ASN A 49 5.14 11.06 -8.15
C ASN A 49 3.71 11.31 -8.58
N ALA A 50 2.76 10.84 -7.80
CA ALA A 50 1.33 10.95 -8.11
C ALA A 50 0.50 10.89 -6.84
N ASN A 51 -0.73 11.39 -6.93
CA ASN A 51 -1.76 11.16 -5.93
C ASN A 51 -2.17 9.69 -5.97
N ALA A 52 -2.22 9.03 -4.83
CA ALA A 52 -2.53 7.60 -4.75
C ALA A 52 -3.89 7.27 -5.37
N MET A 53 -4.91 8.09 -5.16
CA MET A 53 -6.24 7.85 -5.73
C MET A 53 -6.22 7.92 -7.26
N GLN A 54 -5.52 8.90 -7.82
CA GLN A 54 -5.35 9.02 -9.27
C GLN A 54 -4.58 7.84 -9.85
N TYR A 55 -3.53 7.41 -9.15
CA TYR A 55 -2.76 6.25 -9.56
C TYR A 55 -3.64 4.99 -9.61
N LEU A 56 -4.48 4.78 -8.61
CA LEU A 56 -5.37 3.62 -8.54
C LEU A 56 -6.46 3.64 -9.62
N ARG A 57 -6.79 4.79 -10.17
CA ARG A 57 -7.74 4.91 -11.28
C ARG A 57 -7.10 4.69 -12.65
N GLY A 58 -5.79 4.57 -12.69
CA GLY A 58 -5.04 4.32 -13.93
C GLY A 58 -5.08 2.87 -14.36
N THR A 59 -4.19 2.53 -15.31
CA THR A 59 -4.08 1.16 -15.81
C THR A 59 -3.50 0.24 -14.75
N ALA A 60 -4.30 -0.72 -14.30
CA ALA A 60 -3.92 -1.63 -13.23
C ALA A 60 -3.00 -2.74 -13.70
N ARG A 61 -2.14 -3.19 -12.79
CA ARG A 61 -1.40 -4.44 -12.91
C ARG A 61 -1.43 -5.15 -11.55
N PRO A 62 -1.32 -6.49 -11.52
CA PRO A 62 -1.47 -7.22 -10.26
C PRO A 62 -0.23 -7.12 -9.37
N PHE A 63 -0.47 -6.91 -8.08
CA PHE A 63 0.56 -6.96 -7.04
C PHE A 63 0.20 -8.03 -6.02
N ASP A 64 1.21 -8.65 -5.45
CA ASP A 64 1.04 -9.68 -4.43
C ASP A 64 0.85 -9.10 -3.03
N VAL A 65 1.43 -7.93 -2.78
CA VAL A 65 1.34 -7.23 -1.49
C VAL A 65 1.18 -5.74 -1.74
N VAL A 66 0.25 -5.14 -1.05
CA VAL A 66 0.03 -3.69 -1.09
C VAL A 66 0.12 -3.14 0.33
N PHE A 67 0.92 -2.08 0.50
CA PHE A 67 1.00 -1.35 1.76
C PHE A 67 0.20 -0.05 1.66
N LEU A 68 -0.67 0.18 2.64
CA LEU A 68 -1.50 1.37 2.72
C LEU A 68 -1.26 2.07 4.07
N ASP A 69 -0.69 3.25 4.03
CA ASP A 69 -0.44 4.07 5.22
C ASP A 69 -0.88 5.52 4.97
N PRO A 70 -2.18 5.75 4.73
CA PRO A 70 -2.69 7.09 4.44
C PRO A 70 -2.81 7.94 5.70
N PRO A 71 -3.01 9.27 5.53
CA PRO A 71 -3.38 10.12 6.66
C PRO A 71 -4.64 9.62 7.35
N PHE A 72 -4.66 9.66 8.69
CA PHE A 72 -5.76 9.13 9.50
C PHE A 72 -6.96 10.09 9.51
N ASN A 73 -8.14 9.53 9.78
CA ASN A 73 -9.39 10.26 10.01
C ASN A 73 -9.88 11.11 8.83
N GLN A 74 -9.48 10.77 7.59
CA GLN A 74 -9.88 11.48 6.38
C GLN A 74 -10.66 10.60 5.40
N GLY A 75 -10.97 9.36 5.75
CA GLY A 75 -11.67 8.41 4.88
C GLY A 75 -10.85 7.93 3.69
N ILE A 76 -9.56 8.24 3.63
CA ILE A 76 -8.71 7.90 2.49
C ILE A 76 -8.49 6.40 2.38
N LEU A 77 -8.28 5.71 3.51
CA LEU A 77 -8.06 4.27 3.52
C LEU A 77 -9.26 3.52 2.91
N GLU A 78 -10.47 3.90 3.30
CA GLU A 78 -11.69 3.31 2.78
C GLU A 78 -11.81 3.52 1.26
N GLN A 79 -11.51 4.73 0.79
CA GLN A 79 -11.52 5.05 -0.64
C GLN A 79 -10.47 4.24 -1.41
N ALA A 80 -9.26 4.10 -0.85
CA ALA A 80 -8.21 3.33 -1.48
C ALA A 80 -8.59 1.85 -1.60
N LEU A 81 -9.14 1.28 -0.54
CA LEU A 81 -9.59 -0.12 -0.55
C LEU A 81 -10.66 -0.36 -1.61
N ALA A 82 -11.56 0.60 -1.81
CA ALA A 82 -12.62 0.49 -2.81
C ALA A 82 -12.07 0.46 -4.25
N LEU A 83 -10.90 1.03 -4.49
CA LEU A 83 -10.29 1.10 -5.82
C LEU A 83 -9.24 0.00 -6.07
N LEU A 84 -8.96 -0.83 -5.08
CA LEU A 84 -7.77 -1.67 -5.09
C LEU A 84 -7.92 -2.99 -5.84
N SER A 85 -9.15 -3.48 -6.01
CA SER A 85 -9.40 -4.82 -6.56
C SER A 85 -8.65 -5.13 -7.87
N PRO A 86 -8.63 -4.25 -8.89
CA PRO A 86 -7.92 -4.54 -10.14
C PRO A 86 -6.41 -4.65 -9.99
N TRP A 87 -5.87 -4.17 -8.89
CA TRP A 87 -4.43 -4.14 -8.63
C TRP A 87 -3.92 -5.34 -7.83
N LEU A 88 -4.81 -6.29 -7.50
CA LEU A 88 -4.48 -7.41 -6.63
C LEU A 88 -4.36 -8.71 -7.41
N ALA A 89 -3.23 -9.39 -7.25
CA ALA A 89 -3.02 -10.75 -7.73
C ALA A 89 -3.90 -11.73 -6.93
N PRO A 90 -4.13 -12.95 -7.45
CA PRO A 90 -4.75 -14.01 -6.63
C PRO A 90 -3.95 -14.19 -5.32
N ASP A 91 -4.65 -14.33 -4.21
CA ASP A 91 -4.07 -14.50 -2.87
C ASP A 91 -3.27 -13.29 -2.38
N ALA A 92 -3.45 -12.12 -2.99
CA ALA A 92 -2.79 -10.90 -2.55
C ALA A 92 -3.18 -10.52 -1.13
N LYS A 93 -2.24 -9.88 -0.43
CA LYS A 93 -2.45 -9.38 0.92
C LYS A 93 -2.27 -7.88 0.96
N VAL A 94 -3.09 -7.22 1.75
CA VAL A 94 -3.03 -5.77 1.97
C VAL A 94 -2.67 -5.51 3.42
N TYR A 95 -1.59 -4.78 3.64
CA TYR A 95 -1.21 -4.29 4.96
C TYR A 95 -1.66 -2.85 5.08
N ALA A 96 -2.45 -2.54 6.10
CA ALA A 96 -2.98 -1.20 6.29
C ALA A 96 -2.75 -0.69 7.71
N GLU A 97 -2.37 0.56 7.83
CA GLU A 97 -2.32 1.30 9.09
C GLU A 97 -3.44 2.30 9.14
N SER A 98 -4.12 2.41 10.28
CA SER A 98 -5.30 3.26 10.43
C SER A 98 -5.50 3.73 11.87
N GLU A 99 -6.47 4.63 12.05
CA GLU A 99 -7.02 4.95 13.35
C GLU A 99 -7.69 3.71 13.98
N LEU A 100 -7.83 3.69 15.30
CA LEU A 100 -8.30 2.51 16.03
C LEU A 100 -9.73 2.09 15.68
N ASN A 101 -10.59 3.04 15.35
CA ASN A 101 -12.00 2.75 15.07
C ASN A 101 -12.28 2.41 13.60
N PHE A 102 -11.25 2.34 12.76
CA PHE A 102 -11.43 1.93 11.38
C PHE A 102 -11.76 0.44 11.29
N ALA A 103 -12.74 0.11 10.44
CA ALA A 103 -13.05 -1.27 10.09
C ALA A 103 -13.30 -1.34 8.58
N PRO A 104 -12.73 -2.33 7.87
CA PRO A 104 -12.97 -2.47 6.44
C PRO A 104 -14.41 -2.92 6.19
N SER A 105 -14.88 -2.73 4.94
CA SER A 105 -16.20 -3.22 4.54
C SER A 105 -16.23 -4.75 4.53
N ALA A 106 -17.44 -5.31 4.34
CA ALA A 106 -17.64 -6.77 4.28
C ALA A 106 -16.92 -7.44 3.10
N ASP A 107 -16.39 -6.66 2.15
CA ASP A 107 -15.64 -7.19 1.01
C ASP A 107 -14.24 -7.67 1.39
N TRP A 108 -13.80 -7.41 2.61
CA TRP A 108 -12.45 -7.71 3.08
C TRP A 108 -12.47 -8.68 4.26
N LYS A 109 -11.55 -9.63 4.23
CA LYS A 109 -11.33 -10.56 5.34
C LYS A 109 -10.07 -10.14 6.08
N ILE A 110 -10.18 -9.92 7.38
CA ILE A 110 -9.04 -9.60 8.24
C ILE A 110 -8.33 -10.90 8.61
N LEU A 111 -7.06 -11.02 8.20
CA LEU A 111 -6.24 -12.19 8.50
C LEU A 111 -5.50 -12.03 9.81
N LYS A 112 -5.06 -10.82 10.13
CA LYS A 112 -4.31 -10.51 11.33
C LYS A 112 -4.53 -9.04 11.69
N GLN A 113 -4.57 -8.77 13.00
CA GLN A 113 -4.80 -7.42 13.50
C GLN A 113 -4.01 -7.21 14.78
N SER A 114 -3.44 -6.02 14.94
CA SER A 114 -2.78 -5.60 16.16
C SER A 114 -2.88 -4.09 16.30
N ARG A 115 -2.41 -3.56 17.42
CA ARG A 115 -2.35 -2.10 17.60
C ARG A 115 -1.14 -1.73 18.45
N ALA A 116 -0.67 -0.50 18.23
CA ALA A 116 0.35 0.13 19.05
C ALA A 116 -0.06 1.58 19.26
N GLY A 117 -0.33 1.96 20.54
CA GLY A 117 -0.85 3.28 20.87
C GLY A 117 -2.18 3.55 20.17
N GLN A 118 -2.24 4.59 19.36
CA GLN A 118 -3.44 5.00 18.62
C GLN A 118 -3.46 4.49 17.17
N VAL A 119 -2.57 3.58 16.83
CA VAL A 119 -2.44 3.04 15.46
C VAL A 119 -2.87 1.59 15.44
N LYS A 120 -3.74 1.26 14.48
CA LYS A 120 -4.21 -0.09 14.20
C LYS A 120 -3.52 -0.62 12.96
N PHE A 121 -3.03 -1.84 13.04
CA PHE A 121 -2.35 -2.54 11.95
C PHE A 121 -3.18 -3.74 11.54
N GLN A 122 -3.49 -3.86 10.26
CA GLN A 122 -4.28 -4.98 9.75
C GLN A 122 -3.63 -5.59 8.52
N ILE A 123 -3.67 -6.93 8.45
CA ILE A 123 -3.38 -7.65 7.21
C ILE A 123 -4.71 -8.23 6.76
N MET A 124 -5.10 -7.93 5.53
CA MET A 124 -6.39 -8.35 5.01
C MET A 124 -6.28 -8.84 3.57
N THR A 125 -7.28 -9.56 3.12
CA THR A 125 -7.38 -10.06 1.76
C THR A 125 -8.81 -9.85 1.27
N PRO A 126 -9.03 -9.63 -0.04
CA PRO A 126 -10.39 -9.50 -0.54
C PRO A 126 -11.13 -10.83 -0.48
N ILE A 127 -12.42 -10.76 -0.17
CA ILE A 127 -13.29 -11.94 -0.22
C ILE A 127 -13.69 -12.11 -1.68
N ARG A 128 -13.40 -13.29 -2.24
CA ARG A 128 -13.73 -13.59 -3.64
C ARG A 128 -15.12 -14.19 -3.73
N ALA A 129 -15.74 -14.08 -4.92
CA ALA A 129 -17.11 -14.54 -5.13
C ALA A 129 -17.30 -16.02 -4.79
N GLU A 130 -16.31 -16.86 -5.08
CA GLU A 130 -16.36 -18.31 -4.79
C GLU A 130 -16.22 -18.64 -3.30
N GLU A 131 -15.92 -17.66 -2.46
CA GLU A 131 -15.79 -17.83 -1.01
C GLU A 131 -17.08 -17.42 -0.26
N ILE A 132 -18.07 -16.94 -0.98
CA ILE A 132 -19.32 -16.46 -0.41
C ILE A 132 -20.41 -17.59 -0.41
#